data_32155f8bd1a6a7ebad131a6a279e5741
#
_entry.id   32155f8bd1a6a7ebad131a6a279e5741
#
_cell.length_a   1.000
_cell.length_b   1.000
_cell.length_c   1.000
_cell.angle_alpha   90.00
_cell.angle_beta   90.00
_cell.angle_gamma   90.00
#
_symmetry.space_group_name_H-M   'P 1'
#
loop_
_entity.id
_entity.type
_entity.pdbx_description
1 polymer ?
#
loop_
_entity_poly.entity_id
_entity_poly.type
_entity_poly.pdbx_seq_one_letter_code
_entity_poly.pdbx_strand_id
1 'polypeptide(L)'
;MRHPFWRLFVFVLVAVWPLYWLYQAWSFALGPDPGKVLVERLGLGAIILLLITLSMTPLQKLSGWSGWMAVRRQLGLWCFAYGVLHLAAYAVFILGLDWSQLAVELRKRPYIIVGAIALFGLLLLAVTSNRYSQRRLGKSWKKVHRLVYLILPLALLHMLWIVRADLEEWTVYAVIGALLLLLRIPALMRRIPRISGAGQKVQAK
;
A
#
# COMPACT_ATOMS: atom_id res chain seq x y z
N MET A 1 0.05 -14.48 20.03
CA MET A 1 0.03 -13.31 19.11
C MET A 1 -0.77 -12.19 19.76
N ARG A 2 -0.28 -10.91 19.77
CA ARG A 2 -1.08 -9.78 20.27
C ARG A 2 -2.21 -9.46 19.29
N HIS A 3 -3.43 -9.30 19.78
CA HIS A 3 -4.64 -8.89 19.05
C HIS A 3 -5.05 -9.84 17.88
N PRO A 4 -5.34 -11.13 18.09
CA PRO A 4 -5.67 -12.08 17.01
C PRO A 4 -6.97 -11.71 16.29
N PHE A 5 -8.03 -11.35 17.01
CA PHE A 5 -9.32 -10.95 16.43
C PHE A 5 -9.21 -9.68 15.59
N TRP A 6 -8.43 -8.67 16.03
CA TRP A 6 -8.17 -7.46 15.28
C TRP A 6 -7.46 -7.76 13.95
N ARG A 7 -6.48 -8.65 13.97
CA ARG A 7 -5.76 -9.07 12.76
C ARG A 7 -6.66 -9.83 11.79
N LEU A 8 -7.52 -10.72 12.31
CA LEU A 8 -8.50 -11.43 11.49
C LEU A 8 -9.51 -10.47 10.87
N PHE A 9 -10.06 -9.55 11.67
CA PHE A 9 -10.98 -8.52 11.19
C PHE A 9 -10.37 -7.70 10.03
N VAL A 10 -9.15 -7.16 10.22
CA VAL A 10 -8.46 -6.40 9.17
C VAL A 10 -8.16 -7.27 7.95
N PHE A 11 -7.81 -8.56 8.15
CA PHE A 11 -7.58 -9.48 7.04
C PHE A 11 -8.84 -9.65 6.18
N VAL A 12 -9.97 -9.96 6.81
CA VAL A 12 -11.24 -10.16 6.12
C VAL A 12 -11.68 -8.88 5.44
N LEU A 13 -11.62 -7.74 6.13
CA LEU A 13 -11.98 -6.44 5.58
C LEU A 13 -11.22 -6.11 4.29
N VAL A 14 -9.92 -6.36 4.27
CA VAL A 14 -9.08 -6.07 3.09
C VAL A 14 -9.26 -7.12 2.00
N ALA A 15 -9.51 -8.39 2.35
CA ALA A 15 -9.70 -9.48 1.38
C ALA A 15 -11.05 -9.40 0.65
N VAL A 16 -12.09 -8.88 1.30
CA VAL A 16 -13.44 -8.79 0.72
C VAL A 16 -13.49 -7.92 -0.53
N TRP A 17 -12.77 -6.78 -0.54
CA TRP A 17 -12.86 -5.82 -1.64
C TRP A 17 -12.41 -6.36 -3.00
N PRO A 18 -11.22 -6.96 -3.16
CA PRO A 18 -10.82 -7.51 -4.46
C PRO A 18 -11.71 -8.67 -4.90
N LEU A 19 -12.20 -9.50 -3.96
CA LEU A 19 -13.15 -10.56 -4.27
C LEU A 19 -14.49 -10.00 -4.77
N TYR A 20 -14.98 -8.94 -4.14
CA TYR A 20 -16.19 -8.25 -4.57
C TYR A 20 -16.05 -7.61 -5.94
N TRP A 21 -14.91 -6.95 -6.23
CA TRP A 21 -14.65 -6.35 -7.54
C TRP A 21 -14.49 -7.40 -8.62
N LEU A 22 -13.87 -8.54 -8.33
CA LEU A 22 -13.78 -9.67 -9.24
C LEU A 22 -15.17 -10.26 -9.53
N TYR A 23 -16.00 -10.40 -8.51
CA TYR A 23 -17.40 -10.81 -8.70
C TYR A 23 -18.18 -9.83 -9.58
N GLN A 24 -18.05 -8.52 -9.35
CA GLN A 24 -18.66 -7.49 -10.18
C GLN A 24 -18.15 -7.54 -11.63
N ALA A 25 -16.86 -7.79 -11.84
CA ALA A 25 -16.30 -7.97 -13.17
C ALA A 25 -16.89 -9.20 -13.87
N TRP A 26 -17.00 -10.31 -13.15
CA TRP A 26 -17.60 -11.54 -13.67
C TRP A 26 -19.08 -11.39 -14.01
N SER A 27 -19.84 -10.68 -13.19
CA SER A 27 -21.29 -10.40 -13.40
C SER A 27 -21.57 -9.25 -14.35
N PHE A 28 -20.56 -8.68 -15.02
CA PHE A 28 -20.67 -7.49 -15.90
C PHE A 28 -21.29 -6.26 -15.22
N ALA A 29 -21.23 -6.19 -13.89
CA ALA A 29 -21.77 -5.07 -13.11
C ALA A 29 -20.83 -3.83 -13.07
N LEU A 30 -19.64 -3.89 -13.67
CA LEU A 30 -18.66 -2.77 -13.70
C LEU A 30 -18.83 -1.83 -14.90
N GLY A 31 -19.90 -1.99 -15.68
CA GLY A 31 -20.17 -1.15 -16.86
C GLY A 31 -19.51 -1.65 -18.15
N PRO A 32 -19.34 -0.75 -19.17
CA PRO A 32 -18.94 -1.17 -20.52
C PRO A 32 -17.52 -1.72 -20.62
N ASP A 33 -16.60 -1.29 -19.73
CA ASP A 33 -15.21 -1.75 -19.71
C ASP A 33 -14.84 -2.26 -18.30
N PRO A 34 -15.29 -3.46 -17.93
CA PRO A 34 -15.05 -4.02 -16.60
C PRO A 34 -13.56 -4.25 -16.31
N GLY A 35 -12.77 -4.53 -17.33
CA GLY A 35 -11.33 -4.75 -17.21
C GLY A 35 -10.59 -3.48 -16.77
N LYS A 36 -10.88 -2.36 -17.43
CA LYS A 36 -10.29 -1.06 -17.07
C LYS A 36 -10.66 -0.66 -15.64
N VAL A 37 -11.94 -0.74 -15.29
CA VAL A 37 -12.43 -0.40 -13.95
C VAL A 37 -11.77 -1.28 -12.87
N LEU A 38 -11.58 -2.57 -13.15
CA LEU A 38 -10.91 -3.49 -12.22
C LEU A 38 -9.44 -3.10 -12.01
N VAL A 39 -8.71 -2.79 -13.09
CA VAL A 39 -7.32 -2.31 -13.03
C VAL A 39 -7.23 -1.03 -12.18
N GLU A 40 -8.10 -0.05 -12.41
CA GLU A 40 -8.12 1.22 -11.68
C GLU A 40 -8.40 1.01 -10.18
N ARG A 41 -9.43 0.24 -9.82
CA ARG A 41 -9.79 -0.05 -8.42
C ARG A 41 -8.69 -0.80 -7.66
N LEU A 42 -8.04 -1.78 -8.29
CA LEU A 42 -6.94 -2.52 -7.66
C LEU A 42 -5.70 -1.65 -7.45
N GLY A 43 -5.36 -0.80 -8.43
CA GLY A 43 -4.26 0.15 -8.30
C GLY A 43 -4.51 1.19 -7.20
N LEU A 44 -5.71 1.75 -7.17
CA LEU A 44 -6.14 2.69 -6.14
C LEU A 44 -6.13 2.03 -4.74
N GLY A 45 -6.65 0.81 -4.63
CA GLY A 45 -6.62 0.03 -3.39
C GLY A 45 -5.20 -0.20 -2.87
N ALA A 46 -4.22 -0.43 -3.77
CA ALA A 46 -2.82 -0.55 -3.39
C ALA A 46 -2.27 0.76 -2.80
N ILE A 47 -2.58 1.92 -3.41
CA ILE A 47 -2.17 3.25 -2.89
C ILE A 47 -2.79 3.50 -1.52
N ILE A 48 -4.10 3.27 -1.36
CA ILE A 48 -4.81 3.44 -0.08
C ILE A 48 -4.17 2.56 1.01
N LEU A 49 -3.91 1.29 0.72
CA LEU A 49 -3.26 0.37 1.67
C LEU A 49 -1.84 0.81 2.03
N LEU A 50 -1.10 1.40 1.08
CA LEU A 50 0.22 1.96 1.33
C LEU A 50 0.14 3.15 2.30
N LEU A 51 -0.78 4.08 2.06
CA LEU A 51 -1.03 5.23 2.94
C LEU A 51 -1.46 4.78 4.34
N ILE A 52 -2.40 3.83 4.43
CA ILE A 52 -2.83 3.25 5.71
C ILE A 52 -1.64 2.59 6.42
N THR A 53 -0.80 1.82 5.71
CA THR A 53 0.39 1.18 6.30
C THR A 53 1.37 2.22 6.86
N LEU A 54 1.53 3.35 6.19
CA LEU A 54 2.37 4.45 6.66
C LEU A 54 1.73 5.21 7.83
N SER A 55 0.41 5.31 7.92
CA SER A 55 -0.28 5.98 9.03
C SER A 55 -0.22 5.20 10.35
N MET A 56 0.06 3.89 10.33
CA MET A 56 0.07 3.05 11.54
C MET A 56 1.04 3.54 12.62
N THR A 57 2.18 4.11 12.25
CA THR A 57 3.17 4.62 13.22
C THR A 57 2.72 5.92 13.90
N PRO A 58 2.27 6.97 13.17
CA PRO A 58 1.72 8.16 13.81
C PRO A 58 0.46 7.83 14.64
N LEU A 59 -0.43 6.96 14.16
CA LEU A 59 -1.62 6.54 14.91
C LEU A 59 -1.26 5.86 16.23
N GLN A 60 -0.27 4.95 16.21
CA GLN A 60 0.20 4.34 17.47
C GLN A 60 0.78 5.39 18.41
N LYS A 61 1.53 6.36 17.89
CA LYS A 61 2.13 7.39 18.73
C LYS A 61 1.08 8.29 19.38
N LEU A 62 0.03 8.63 18.65
CA LEU A 62 -1.07 9.47 19.11
C LEU A 62 -1.98 8.73 20.10
N SER A 63 -2.40 7.51 19.77
CA SER A 63 -3.38 6.75 20.57
C SER A 63 -2.75 5.89 21.66
N GLY A 64 -1.44 5.59 21.61
CA GLY A 64 -0.79 4.63 22.51
C GLY A 64 -1.15 3.16 22.25
N TRP A 65 -2.12 2.88 21.37
CA TRP A 65 -2.64 1.52 21.17
C TRP A 65 -1.73 0.65 20.28
N SER A 66 -1.29 -0.48 20.81
CA SER A 66 -0.38 -1.39 20.11
C SER A 66 -1.02 -2.18 18.95
N GLY A 67 -2.35 -2.20 18.85
CA GLY A 67 -3.10 -2.85 17.78
C GLY A 67 -2.74 -2.34 16.38
N TRP A 68 -2.40 -1.05 16.24
CA TRP A 68 -1.95 -0.48 14.97
C TRP A 68 -0.71 -1.16 14.39
N MET A 69 0.28 -1.42 15.26
CA MET A 69 1.51 -2.09 14.82
C MET A 69 1.33 -3.58 14.57
N ALA A 70 0.34 -4.21 15.22
CA ALA A 70 0.03 -5.61 15.01
C ALA A 70 -0.43 -5.92 13.58
N VAL A 71 -1.13 -4.98 12.92
CA VAL A 71 -1.66 -5.14 11.54
C VAL A 71 -0.78 -4.50 10.47
N ARG A 72 0.19 -3.65 10.84
CA ARG A 72 1.04 -2.91 9.88
C ARG A 72 1.70 -3.81 8.83
N ARG A 73 2.30 -4.94 9.25
CA ARG A 73 2.94 -5.89 8.34
C ARG A 73 1.93 -6.52 7.39
N GLN A 74 0.78 -6.88 7.91
CA GLN A 74 -0.31 -7.50 7.16
C GLN A 74 -0.83 -6.55 6.07
N LEU A 75 -1.06 -5.27 6.42
CA LEU A 75 -1.47 -4.24 5.47
C LEU A 75 -0.43 -4.01 4.37
N GLY A 76 0.87 -3.99 4.71
CA GLY A 76 1.93 -3.89 3.71
C GLY A 76 1.99 -5.09 2.75
N LEU A 77 1.73 -6.30 3.22
CA LEU A 77 1.62 -7.48 2.38
C LEU A 77 0.38 -7.44 1.49
N TRP A 78 -0.75 -6.95 1.99
CA TRP A 78 -1.94 -6.72 1.19
C TRP A 78 -1.73 -5.64 0.13
N CYS A 79 -1.02 -4.55 0.45
CA CYS A 79 -0.63 -3.54 -0.55
C CYS A 79 0.12 -4.18 -1.73
N PHE A 80 1.10 -5.05 -1.45
CA PHE A 80 1.80 -5.81 -2.49
C PHE A 80 0.85 -6.75 -3.25
N ALA A 81 -0.04 -7.48 -2.57
CA ALA A 81 -1.01 -8.38 -3.22
C ALA A 81 -1.94 -7.61 -4.17
N TYR A 82 -2.44 -6.45 -3.77
CA TYR A 82 -3.24 -5.58 -4.65
C TYR A 82 -2.43 -5.09 -5.86
N GLY A 83 -1.17 -4.73 -5.69
CA GLY A 83 -0.28 -4.38 -6.79
C GLY A 83 -0.05 -5.52 -7.78
N VAL A 84 0.06 -6.77 -7.29
CA VAL A 84 0.16 -7.96 -8.14
C VAL A 84 -1.16 -8.22 -8.88
N LEU A 85 -2.30 -8.10 -8.20
CA LEU A 85 -3.62 -8.24 -8.83
C LEU A 85 -3.86 -7.14 -9.88
N HIS A 86 -3.43 -5.90 -9.61
CA HIS A 86 -3.46 -4.80 -10.57
C HIS A 86 -2.65 -5.12 -11.83
N LEU A 87 -1.42 -5.61 -11.68
CA LEU A 87 -0.59 -6.04 -12.81
C LEU A 87 -1.21 -7.21 -13.57
N ALA A 88 -1.77 -8.19 -12.86
CA ALA A 88 -2.44 -9.34 -13.48
C ALA A 88 -3.68 -8.89 -14.27
N ALA A 89 -4.50 -8.00 -13.70
CA ALA A 89 -5.65 -7.43 -14.39
C ALA A 89 -5.23 -6.63 -15.64
N TYR A 90 -4.15 -5.84 -15.56
CA TYR A 90 -3.59 -5.16 -16.72
C TYR A 90 -3.14 -6.13 -17.80
N ALA A 91 -2.41 -7.19 -17.44
CA ALA A 91 -1.93 -8.19 -18.39
C ALA A 91 -3.08 -8.92 -19.10
N VAL A 92 -4.15 -9.25 -18.38
CA VAL A 92 -5.29 -9.99 -18.93
C VAL A 92 -6.22 -9.08 -19.73
N PHE A 93 -6.65 -7.95 -19.16
CA PHE A 93 -7.74 -7.15 -19.73
C PHE A 93 -7.27 -6.02 -20.65
N ILE A 94 -6.08 -5.46 -20.42
CA ILE A 94 -5.58 -4.35 -21.24
C ILE A 94 -4.59 -4.84 -22.30
N LEU A 95 -3.65 -5.72 -21.90
CA LEU A 95 -2.65 -6.27 -22.83
C LEU A 95 -3.19 -7.49 -23.61
N GLY A 96 -4.28 -8.14 -23.14
CA GLY A 96 -4.86 -9.35 -23.76
C GLY A 96 -3.91 -10.54 -23.76
N LEU A 97 -2.92 -10.58 -22.84
CA LEU A 97 -1.80 -11.55 -22.75
C LEU A 97 -0.90 -11.55 -24.00
N ASP A 98 -0.99 -10.55 -24.85
CA ASP A 98 -0.10 -10.37 -26.01
C ASP A 98 1.22 -9.70 -25.60
N TRP A 99 2.16 -10.52 -25.18
CA TRP A 99 3.48 -10.07 -24.75
C TRP A 99 4.32 -9.41 -25.85
N SER A 100 3.97 -9.64 -27.15
CA SER A 100 4.64 -8.99 -28.26
C SER A 100 4.42 -7.49 -28.27
N GLN A 101 3.27 -7.05 -27.78
CA GLN A 101 2.91 -5.63 -27.66
C GLN A 101 3.52 -4.91 -26.46
N LEU A 102 4.04 -5.66 -25.48
CA LEU A 102 4.57 -5.08 -24.24
C LEU A 102 5.67 -4.04 -24.50
N ALA A 103 6.59 -4.31 -25.44
CA ALA A 103 7.65 -3.38 -25.79
C ALA A 103 7.12 -2.08 -26.41
N VAL A 104 6.03 -2.16 -27.19
CA VAL A 104 5.36 -1.01 -27.78
C VAL A 104 4.65 -0.20 -26.69
N GLU A 105 3.94 -0.87 -25.78
CA GLU A 105 3.25 -0.24 -24.66
C GLU A 105 4.22 0.49 -23.71
N LEU A 106 5.35 -0.12 -23.37
CA LEU A 106 6.38 0.48 -22.53
C LEU A 106 6.98 1.75 -23.15
N ARG A 107 7.12 1.80 -24.48
CA ARG A 107 7.60 3.00 -25.18
C ARG A 107 6.54 4.12 -25.24
N LYS A 108 5.29 3.76 -25.49
CA LYS A 108 4.18 4.72 -25.59
C LYS A 108 3.71 5.23 -24.23
N ARG A 109 3.87 4.42 -23.18
CA ARG A 109 3.31 4.66 -21.83
C ARG A 109 4.38 4.51 -20.76
N PRO A 110 5.30 5.47 -20.63
CA PRO A 110 6.43 5.37 -19.67
C PRO A 110 5.98 5.25 -18.21
N TYR A 111 4.75 5.64 -17.88
CA TYR A 111 4.19 5.43 -16.55
C TYR A 111 4.12 3.95 -16.15
N ILE A 112 4.03 3.02 -17.10
CA ILE A 112 4.05 1.58 -16.82
C ILE A 112 5.39 1.19 -16.19
N ILE A 113 6.51 1.76 -16.68
CA ILE A 113 7.85 1.52 -16.13
C ILE A 113 7.92 2.00 -14.68
N VAL A 114 7.39 3.19 -14.41
CA VAL A 114 7.37 3.75 -13.04
C VAL A 114 6.55 2.87 -12.10
N GLY A 115 5.39 2.40 -12.55
CA GLY A 115 4.56 1.44 -11.80
C GLY A 115 5.27 0.11 -11.55
N ALA A 116 5.98 -0.43 -12.56
CA ALA A 116 6.76 -1.65 -12.42
C ALA A 116 7.90 -1.51 -11.40
N ILE A 117 8.61 -0.36 -11.40
CA ILE A 117 9.66 -0.07 -10.40
C ILE A 117 9.05 0.00 -8.99
N ALA A 118 7.90 0.66 -8.83
CA ALA A 118 7.20 0.72 -7.55
C ALA A 118 6.77 -0.67 -7.07
N LEU A 119 6.22 -1.50 -7.96
CA LEU A 119 5.81 -2.86 -7.64
C LEU A 119 7.01 -3.76 -7.30
N PHE A 120 8.13 -3.62 -8.02
CA PHE A 120 9.37 -4.31 -7.69
C PHE A 120 9.88 -3.91 -6.29
N GLY A 121 9.80 -2.63 -5.95
CA GLY A 121 10.08 -2.16 -4.61
C GLY A 121 9.18 -2.82 -3.55
N LEU A 122 7.87 -2.92 -3.80
CA LEU A 122 6.92 -3.63 -2.93
C LEU A 122 7.25 -5.12 -2.81
N LEU A 123 7.67 -5.78 -3.89
CA LEU A 123 8.14 -7.16 -3.87
C LEU A 123 9.33 -7.34 -2.92
N LEU A 124 10.35 -6.47 -3.01
CA LEU A 124 11.50 -6.51 -2.11
C LEU A 124 11.08 -6.35 -0.64
N LEU A 125 10.13 -5.46 -0.35
CA LEU A 125 9.59 -5.29 0.98
C LEU A 125 8.79 -6.53 1.44
N ALA A 126 8.01 -7.14 0.55
CA ALA A 126 7.20 -8.33 0.87
C ALA A 126 8.07 -9.55 1.18
N VAL A 127 9.05 -9.89 0.32
CA VAL A 127 9.95 -11.04 0.52
C VAL A 127 10.85 -10.86 1.74
N THR A 128 11.20 -9.63 2.10
CA THR A 128 11.99 -9.35 3.31
C THR A 128 11.16 -9.16 4.57
N SER A 129 9.82 -9.25 4.48
CA SER A 129 8.89 -9.08 5.61
C SER A 129 8.70 -10.33 6.46
N ASN A 130 9.70 -11.18 6.62
CA ASN A 130 9.63 -12.38 7.46
C ASN A 130 10.74 -12.39 8.53
N ARG A 131 10.60 -13.25 9.54
CA ARG A 131 11.56 -13.33 10.65
C ARG A 131 12.95 -13.80 10.21
N TYR A 132 13.02 -14.66 9.21
CA TYR A 132 14.29 -15.16 8.67
C TYR A 132 15.07 -14.01 8.02
N SER A 133 14.44 -13.25 7.12
CA SER A 133 15.06 -12.10 6.48
C SER A 133 15.47 -11.01 7.47
N GLN A 134 14.65 -10.76 8.51
CA GLN A 134 15.00 -9.82 9.58
C GLN A 134 16.28 -10.22 10.32
N ARG A 135 16.40 -11.51 10.65
CA ARG A 135 17.61 -12.02 11.31
C ARG A 135 18.83 -11.97 10.40
N ARG A 136 18.69 -12.41 9.15
CA ARG A 136 19.78 -12.46 8.18
C ARG A 136 20.29 -11.06 7.77
N LEU A 137 19.41 -10.10 7.53
CA LEU A 137 19.74 -8.74 7.13
C LEU A 137 20.13 -7.83 8.32
N GLY A 138 19.75 -8.17 9.54
CA GLY A 138 20.09 -7.40 10.74
C GLY A 138 19.79 -5.91 10.60
N LYS A 139 20.82 -5.06 10.75
CA LYS A 139 20.69 -3.60 10.63
C LYS A 139 20.26 -3.14 9.22
N SER A 140 20.64 -3.88 8.18
CA SER A 140 20.32 -3.57 6.78
C SER A 140 18.82 -3.74 6.48
N TRP A 141 18.10 -4.58 7.23
CA TRP A 141 16.66 -4.75 7.09
C TRP A 141 15.91 -3.41 7.17
N LYS A 142 16.29 -2.57 8.13
CA LYS A 142 15.67 -1.23 8.26
C LYS A 142 15.98 -0.32 7.06
N LYS A 143 17.17 -0.45 6.45
CA LYS A 143 17.54 0.33 5.26
C LYS A 143 16.66 -0.09 4.07
N VAL A 144 16.50 -1.40 3.83
CA VAL A 144 15.60 -1.93 2.79
C VAL A 144 14.17 -1.44 2.99
N HIS A 145 13.64 -1.52 4.21
CA HIS A 145 12.25 -1.10 4.49
C HIS A 145 12.02 0.41 4.41
N ARG A 146 13.07 1.23 4.33
CA ARG A 146 12.96 2.67 4.01
C ARG A 146 12.61 2.92 2.54
N LEU A 147 12.79 1.94 1.64
CA LEU A 147 12.35 2.04 0.25
C LEU A 147 10.86 2.38 0.12
N VAL A 148 10.05 2.08 1.14
CA VAL A 148 8.64 2.48 1.18
C VAL A 148 8.44 3.98 0.97
N TYR A 149 9.41 4.80 1.38
CA TYR A 149 9.35 6.26 1.23
C TYR A 149 9.66 6.74 -0.21
N LEU A 150 10.28 5.89 -1.02
CA LEU A 150 10.48 6.11 -2.45
C LEU A 150 9.33 5.48 -3.27
N ILE A 151 8.81 4.33 -2.82
CA ILE A 151 7.71 3.63 -3.48
C ILE A 151 6.45 4.50 -3.53
N LEU A 152 6.12 5.22 -2.45
CA LEU A 152 4.93 6.07 -2.42
C LEU A 152 4.96 7.19 -3.47
N PRO A 153 6.01 8.03 -3.59
CA PRO A 153 6.11 9.00 -4.68
C PRO A 153 6.05 8.38 -6.08
N LEU A 154 6.68 7.22 -6.28
CA LEU A 154 6.62 6.51 -7.56
C LEU A 154 5.21 6.05 -7.90
N ALA A 155 4.47 5.50 -6.91
CA ALA A 155 3.08 5.09 -7.11
C ALA A 155 2.18 6.28 -7.41
N LEU A 156 2.36 7.40 -6.72
CA LEU A 156 1.63 8.64 -6.97
C LEU A 156 1.97 9.24 -8.33
N LEU A 157 3.25 9.21 -8.76
CA LEU A 157 3.67 9.66 -10.08
C LEU A 157 3.07 8.78 -11.20
N HIS A 158 3.05 7.46 -10.99
CA HIS A 158 2.39 6.51 -11.88
C HIS A 158 0.90 6.85 -12.03
N MET A 159 0.19 7.07 -10.93
CA MET A 159 -1.22 7.48 -10.94
C MET A 159 -1.42 8.83 -11.64
N LEU A 160 -0.58 9.84 -11.35
CA LEU A 160 -0.66 11.18 -11.93
C LEU A 160 -0.67 11.15 -13.48
N TRP A 161 0.18 10.33 -14.07
CA TRP A 161 0.29 10.22 -15.52
C TRP A 161 -0.90 9.49 -16.17
N ILE A 162 -1.67 8.72 -15.39
CA ILE A 162 -2.89 8.05 -15.87
C ILE A 162 -4.08 9.00 -15.78
N VAL A 163 -4.24 9.70 -14.66
CA VAL A 163 -5.43 10.53 -14.37
C VAL A 163 -5.51 11.78 -15.23
N ARG A 164 -4.40 12.41 -15.60
CA ARG A 164 -4.20 13.56 -16.51
C ARG A 164 -5.17 14.74 -16.37
N ALA A 165 -6.49 14.52 -16.36
CA ALA A 165 -7.51 15.56 -16.42
C ALA A 165 -8.27 15.77 -15.11
N ASP A 166 -8.45 14.72 -14.31
CA ASP A 166 -9.14 14.77 -13.02
C ASP A 166 -8.12 14.62 -11.89
N LEU A 167 -7.59 15.74 -11.43
CA LEU A 167 -6.56 15.79 -10.41
C LEU A 167 -7.13 15.82 -8.97
N GLU A 168 -8.45 15.91 -8.80
CA GLU A 168 -9.05 16.07 -7.46
C GLU A 168 -8.71 14.88 -6.57
N GLU A 169 -9.01 13.68 -7.03
CA GLU A 169 -8.74 12.47 -6.27
C GLU A 169 -7.23 12.26 -6.04
N TRP A 170 -6.42 12.47 -7.08
CA TRP A 170 -4.97 12.36 -6.97
C TRP A 170 -4.39 13.34 -5.94
N THR A 171 -4.87 14.59 -5.93
CA THR A 171 -4.40 15.63 -5.00
C THR A 171 -4.63 15.22 -3.56
N VAL A 172 -5.77 14.62 -3.23
CA VAL A 172 -6.07 14.12 -1.89
C VAL A 172 -5.03 13.09 -1.45
N TYR A 173 -4.73 12.09 -2.28
CA TYR A 173 -3.72 11.07 -1.93
C TYR A 173 -2.31 11.64 -1.88
N ALA A 174 -1.97 12.60 -2.76
CA ALA A 174 -0.67 13.26 -2.76
C ALA A 174 -0.45 14.08 -1.48
N VAL A 175 -1.46 14.85 -1.05
CA VAL A 175 -1.40 15.63 0.19
C VAL A 175 -1.27 14.72 1.41
N ILE A 176 -2.10 13.68 1.51
CA ILE A 176 -2.00 12.70 2.61
C ILE A 176 -0.61 12.03 2.60
N GLY A 177 -0.13 11.63 1.43
CA GLY A 177 1.18 11.02 1.27
C GLY A 177 2.32 11.95 1.69
N ALA A 178 2.29 13.20 1.25
CA ALA A 178 3.26 14.23 1.64
C ALA A 178 3.28 14.45 3.16
N LEU A 179 2.11 14.59 3.78
CA LEU A 179 1.98 14.73 5.23
C LEU A 179 2.57 13.52 5.96
N LEU A 180 2.26 12.30 5.52
CA LEU A 180 2.80 11.09 6.13
C LEU A 180 4.32 10.98 5.97
N LEU A 181 4.90 11.43 4.85
CA LEU A 181 6.34 11.49 4.65
C LEU A 181 6.98 12.56 5.51
N LEU A 182 6.39 13.75 5.62
CA LEU A 182 6.86 14.83 6.49
C LEU A 182 6.89 14.38 7.96
N LEU A 183 5.88 13.64 8.42
CA LEU A 183 5.86 13.06 9.76
C LEU A 183 6.98 12.03 10.01
N ARG A 184 7.73 11.59 8.97
CA ARG A 184 8.91 10.72 9.14
C ARG A 184 10.17 11.50 9.47
N ILE A 185 10.17 12.83 9.28
CA ILE A 185 11.28 13.69 9.67
C ILE A 185 11.39 13.67 11.21
N PRO A 186 12.54 13.29 11.79
CA PRO A 186 12.68 13.12 13.23
C PRO A 186 12.32 14.37 14.05
N ALA A 187 12.60 15.55 13.51
CA ALA A 187 12.27 16.81 14.16
C ALA A 187 10.75 17.02 14.32
N LEU A 188 9.97 16.71 13.28
CA LEU A 188 8.50 16.81 13.32
C LEU A 188 7.91 15.71 14.20
N MET A 189 8.40 14.47 14.07
CA MET A 189 7.92 13.35 14.85
C MET A 189 8.12 13.56 16.36
N ARG A 190 9.18 14.26 16.80
CA ARG A 190 9.43 14.57 18.23
C ARG A 190 8.39 15.55 18.80
N ARG A 191 7.83 16.44 17.99
CA ARG A 191 6.83 17.44 18.41
C ARG A 191 5.44 16.87 18.66
N ILE A 192 5.15 15.67 18.13
CA ILE A 192 3.86 15.02 18.36
C ILE A 192 3.81 14.51 19.81
N PRO A 193 2.87 15.00 20.63
CA PRO A 193 2.74 14.55 22.03
C PRO A 193 2.44 13.05 22.06
N ARG A 194 3.13 12.32 22.95
CA ARG A 194 2.75 10.94 23.30
C ARG A 194 1.61 11.02 24.28
N ILE A 195 0.45 10.50 23.92
CA ILE A 195 -0.57 10.22 24.90
C ILE A 195 -0.06 9.04 25.73
N SER A 196 0.54 9.36 26.89
CA SER A 196 0.96 8.37 27.87
C SER A 196 -0.34 7.71 28.35
N GLY A 197 -0.49 6.40 28.06
CA GLY A 197 -1.62 5.64 28.58
C GLY A 197 -1.64 5.72 30.11
N ALA A 198 -2.60 6.42 30.65
CA ALA A 198 -2.83 6.59 32.10
C ALA A 198 -3.19 5.28 32.81
N GLY A 199 -2.99 4.11 32.17
CA GLY A 199 -3.40 2.79 32.67
C GLY A 199 -2.30 1.91 33.28
N GLN A 200 -1.04 2.35 33.34
CA GLN A 200 0.05 1.47 33.85
C GLN A 200 0.55 1.77 35.27
N LYS A 201 -0.09 2.68 36.01
CA LYS A 201 0.35 3.01 37.38
C LYS A 201 -0.48 2.39 38.52
N VAL A 202 -1.39 1.44 38.26
CA VAL A 202 -2.27 0.85 39.30
C VAL A 202 -1.84 -0.58 39.74
N GLN A 203 -0.77 -1.14 39.22
CA GLN A 203 -0.33 -2.49 39.65
C GLN A 203 1.05 -2.51 40.28
N ALA A 204 1.43 -1.48 40.98
CA ALA A 204 2.61 -1.46 41.85
C ALA A 204 2.26 -0.88 43.21
N LYS A 205 1.36 -1.55 43.93
CA LYS A 205 1.25 -1.51 45.43
C LYS A 205 0.79 -2.89 45.92
#